data_5cc646ea46adf9a12a600fd9fbb2957f
#
_entry.id   5cc646ea46adf9a12a600fd9fbb2957f
#
_cell.length_a   1.000
_cell.length_b   1.000
_cell.length_c   1.000
_cell.angle_alpha   90.00
_cell.angle_beta   90.00
_cell.angle_gamma   90.00
#
_symmetry.space_group_name_H-M   'P 1'
#
loop_
_entity.id
_entity.type
_entity.pdbx_description
1 polymer ?
#
loop_
_entity_poly.entity_id
_entity_poly.type
_entity_poly.pdbx_seq_one_letter_code
_entity_poly.pdbx_strand_id
1 'polypeptide(L)'
;MRMITVLACFAAFSAQATGLKDFGCAAGAKQQQPGASLCLPGRTLTLDYQPKARTVSIAVNGRSHTVERIDMNYGPELIGMEKYIRFLPLALQPYLSRNVVLFNSVVRSSGGEGMGQCGSGGEMFVNALSISDAKVKVLGKVQVESCSRSIFPDHMENETAFSAYSIQNGRLAVKFSNYPEVDGSPTGILSDDFRQFEFSQTDQ
;
A
#
# COMPACT_ATOMS: atom_id res chain seq x y z
N MET A 1 -39.13 37.57 -18.61
CA MET A 1 -38.37 36.93 -17.52
C MET A 1 -38.19 35.46 -17.88
N ARG A 2 -37.00 35.07 -18.32
CA ARG A 2 -36.68 33.65 -18.67
C ARG A 2 -35.91 33.06 -17.49
N MET A 3 -36.50 32.07 -16.83
CA MET A 3 -35.88 31.30 -15.78
C MET A 3 -34.89 30.31 -16.42
N ILE A 4 -33.60 30.44 -16.12
CA ILE A 4 -32.56 29.49 -16.51
C ILE A 4 -32.45 28.48 -15.36
N THR A 5 -32.93 27.28 -15.62
CA THR A 5 -32.76 26.13 -14.68
C THR A 5 -31.35 25.55 -14.88
N VAL A 6 -30.48 25.81 -13.94
CA VAL A 6 -29.14 25.19 -13.91
C VAL A 6 -29.30 23.77 -13.36
N LEU A 7 -29.18 22.78 -14.24
CA LEU A 7 -29.10 21.38 -13.86
C LEU A 7 -27.67 21.11 -13.34
N ALA A 8 -27.51 20.99 -12.02
CA ALA A 8 -26.27 20.55 -11.42
C ALA A 8 -26.18 19.02 -11.58
N CYS A 9 -25.33 18.55 -12.51
CA CYS A 9 -24.94 17.15 -12.59
C CYS A 9 -24.01 16.85 -11.42
N PHE A 10 -24.54 16.27 -10.35
CA PHE A 10 -23.74 15.59 -9.35
C PHE A 10 -23.23 14.28 -9.96
N ALA A 11 -21.98 14.26 -10.41
CA ALA A 11 -21.29 13.02 -10.70
C ALA A 11 -21.07 12.31 -9.37
N ALA A 12 -21.90 11.33 -9.07
CA ALA A 12 -21.66 10.39 -7.98
C ALA A 12 -20.41 9.58 -8.34
N PHE A 13 -19.27 9.90 -7.74
CA PHE A 13 -18.13 9.00 -7.72
C PHE A 13 -18.52 7.77 -6.89
N SER A 14 -18.99 6.73 -7.56
CA SER A 14 -19.13 5.42 -6.96
C SER A 14 -17.72 4.93 -6.60
N ALA A 15 -17.46 4.76 -5.31
CA ALA A 15 -16.26 4.08 -4.82
C ALA A 15 -16.27 2.66 -5.42
N GLN A 16 -15.52 2.47 -6.51
CA GLN A 16 -15.40 1.16 -7.15
C GLN A 16 -14.46 0.33 -6.30
N ALA A 17 -14.98 -0.80 -5.79
CA ALA A 17 -14.15 -1.81 -5.17
C ALA A 17 -13.00 -2.16 -6.11
N THR A 18 -11.77 -2.09 -5.61
CA THR A 18 -10.55 -2.39 -6.37
C THR A 18 -10.65 -3.81 -6.95
N GLY A 19 -10.80 -3.91 -8.27
CA GLY A 19 -10.94 -5.17 -8.98
C GLY A 19 -9.60 -5.65 -9.57
N LEU A 20 -9.57 -6.88 -10.08
CA LEU A 20 -8.37 -7.45 -10.74
C LEU A 20 -7.84 -6.57 -11.87
N LYS A 21 -8.71 -5.80 -12.55
CA LYS A 21 -8.33 -4.86 -13.62
C LYS A 21 -7.38 -3.76 -13.12
N ASP A 22 -7.52 -3.33 -11.87
CA ASP A 22 -6.69 -2.27 -11.29
C ASP A 22 -5.23 -2.72 -11.11
N PHE A 23 -4.98 -4.02 -11.18
CA PHE A 23 -3.67 -4.64 -11.13
C PHE A 23 -3.19 -5.17 -12.49
N GLY A 24 -3.88 -4.82 -13.59
CA GLY A 24 -3.53 -5.20 -14.96
C GLY A 24 -3.82 -6.65 -15.31
N CYS A 25 -4.48 -7.42 -14.44
CA CYS A 25 -4.75 -8.83 -14.66
C CYS A 25 -6.06 -9.05 -15.43
N ALA A 26 -6.09 -10.04 -16.33
CA ALA A 26 -7.28 -10.37 -17.10
C ALA A 26 -8.42 -10.88 -16.21
N ALA A 27 -9.65 -10.55 -16.60
CA ALA A 27 -10.83 -11.13 -15.97
C ALA A 27 -10.82 -12.66 -16.19
N GLY A 28 -10.85 -13.44 -15.09
CA GLY A 28 -10.81 -14.90 -15.15
C GLY A 28 -9.48 -15.54 -14.73
N ALA A 29 -8.44 -14.75 -14.40
CA ALA A 29 -7.31 -15.28 -13.63
C ALA A 29 -7.85 -15.93 -12.36
N LYS A 30 -7.43 -17.18 -12.07
CA LYS A 30 -7.89 -17.93 -10.90
C LYS A 30 -7.87 -17.03 -9.69
N GLN A 31 -8.99 -17.01 -9.00
CA GLN A 31 -9.38 -16.11 -7.93
C GLN A 31 -8.27 -15.97 -6.87
N GLN A 32 -7.36 -15.06 -7.11
CA GLN A 32 -6.41 -14.56 -6.13
C GLN A 32 -7.01 -13.28 -5.53
N GLN A 33 -6.71 -13.00 -4.29
CA GLN A 33 -7.14 -11.76 -3.67
C GLN A 33 -6.67 -10.57 -4.53
N PRO A 34 -7.50 -9.52 -4.71
CA PRO A 34 -7.09 -8.32 -5.41
C PRO A 34 -5.77 -7.78 -4.85
N GLY A 35 -4.77 -7.58 -5.72
CA GLY A 35 -3.44 -7.13 -5.31
C GLY A 35 -2.45 -8.23 -4.92
N ALA A 36 -2.87 -9.50 -4.85
CA ALA A 36 -1.91 -10.61 -4.73
C ALA A 36 -1.09 -10.80 -6.02
N SER A 37 -1.61 -10.37 -7.17
CA SER A 37 -0.88 -10.36 -8.44
C SER A 37 -0.89 -8.98 -9.07
N LEU A 38 0.21 -8.66 -9.75
CA LEU A 38 0.37 -7.48 -10.60
C LEU A 38 0.81 -7.95 -11.99
N CYS A 39 -0.02 -7.67 -12.99
CA CYS A 39 0.22 -8.11 -14.37
C CYS A 39 0.71 -6.94 -15.21
N LEU A 40 1.96 -7.02 -15.62
CA LEU A 40 2.64 -6.03 -16.46
C LEU A 40 2.83 -6.62 -17.87
N PRO A 41 3.06 -5.82 -18.90
CA PRO A 41 3.39 -6.33 -20.22
C PRO A 41 4.57 -7.31 -20.18
N GLY A 42 4.34 -8.56 -20.60
CA GLY A 42 5.33 -9.63 -20.62
C GLY A 42 5.79 -10.16 -19.25
N ARG A 43 5.15 -9.73 -18.15
CA ARG A 43 5.60 -10.11 -16.81
C ARG A 43 4.42 -10.19 -15.84
N THR A 44 4.36 -11.27 -15.06
CA THR A 44 3.42 -11.41 -13.94
C THR A 44 4.20 -11.51 -12.64
N LEU A 45 3.81 -10.67 -11.69
CA LEU A 45 4.33 -10.69 -10.33
C LEU A 45 3.23 -11.24 -9.41
N THR A 46 3.61 -12.14 -8.51
CA THR A 46 2.67 -12.71 -7.52
C THR A 46 3.30 -12.60 -6.14
N LEU A 47 2.56 -12.02 -5.20
CA LEU A 47 2.90 -12.01 -3.78
C LEU A 47 2.44 -13.32 -3.17
N ASP A 48 3.32 -13.92 -2.36
CA ASP A 48 3.06 -15.11 -1.57
C ASP A 48 3.52 -14.88 -0.15
N TYR A 49 2.59 -14.94 0.78
CA TYR A 49 2.88 -14.89 2.21
C TYR A 49 2.88 -16.31 2.78
N GLN A 50 4.00 -16.72 3.36
CA GLN A 50 4.17 -18.02 3.98
C GLN A 50 4.16 -17.90 5.51
N PRO A 51 3.00 -18.11 6.16
CA PRO A 51 2.86 -17.88 7.61
C PRO A 51 3.83 -18.71 8.44
N LYS A 52 4.07 -19.99 8.06
CA LYS A 52 4.99 -20.88 8.77
C LYS A 52 6.45 -20.43 8.69
N ALA A 53 6.87 -19.94 7.52
CA ALA A 53 8.21 -19.44 7.30
C ALA A 53 8.36 -17.96 7.73
N ARG A 54 7.24 -17.28 7.99
CA ARG A 54 7.18 -15.86 8.32
C ARG A 54 7.84 -14.99 7.24
N THR A 55 7.61 -15.32 5.97
CA THR A 55 8.24 -14.62 4.86
C THR A 55 7.21 -14.14 3.87
N VAL A 56 7.48 -12.98 3.26
CA VAL A 56 6.82 -12.52 2.04
C VAL A 56 7.77 -12.81 0.88
N SER A 57 7.28 -13.50 -0.11
CA SER A 57 8.00 -13.78 -1.35
C SER A 57 7.28 -13.18 -2.53
N ILE A 58 8.05 -12.81 -3.56
CA ILE A 58 7.50 -12.41 -4.86
C ILE A 58 7.95 -13.42 -5.91
N ALA A 59 6.99 -13.98 -6.64
CA ALA A 59 7.27 -14.75 -7.83
C ALA A 59 7.24 -13.80 -9.04
N VAL A 60 8.32 -13.81 -9.82
CA VAL A 60 8.43 -13.15 -11.12
C VAL A 60 8.34 -14.21 -12.18
N ASN A 61 7.27 -14.22 -13.00
CA ASN A 61 7.00 -15.26 -13.98
C ASN A 61 7.13 -16.70 -13.40
N GLY A 62 6.65 -16.87 -12.16
CA GLY A 62 6.68 -18.16 -11.45
C GLY A 62 7.97 -18.46 -10.68
N ARG A 63 9.04 -17.66 -10.82
CA ARG A 63 10.28 -17.82 -10.03
C ARG A 63 10.19 -17.02 -8.74
N SER A 64 10.19 -17.69 -7.60
CA SER A 64 10.03 -17.07 -6.29
C SER A 64 11.32 -16.44 -5.75
N HIS A 65 11.17 -15.27 -5.12
CA HIS A 65 12.22 -14.53 -4.42
C HIS A 65 11.68 -14.07 -3.06
N THR A 66 12.36 -14.41 -1.97
CA THR A 66 12.01 -13.89 -0.66
C THR A 66 12.39 -12.41 -0.57
N VAL A 67 11.43 -11.57 -0.20
CA VAL A 67 11.62 -10.11 -0.16
C VAL A 67 11.56 -9.55 1.24
N GLU A 68 10.84 -10.19 2.14
CA GLU A 68 10.70 -9.74 3.52
C GLU A 68 10.62 -10.92 4.47
N ARG A 69 11.28 -10.80 5.62
CA ARG A 69 11.06 -11.66 6.76
C ARG A 69 10.24 -10.89 7.77
N ILE A 70 9.08 -11.41 8.08
CA ILE A 70 8.19 -10.81 9.07
C ILE A 70 8.52 -11.48 10.41
N ASP A 71 9.28 -10.79 11.25
CA ASP A 71 9.53 -11.25 12.63
C ASP A 71 8.25 -11.08 13.44
N MET A 72 7.60 -12.23 13.68
CA MET A 72 6.40 -12.28 14.50
C MET A 72 6.66 -13.15 15.73
N ASN A 73 6.97 -12.50 16.81
CA ASN A 73 7.07 -13.18 18.12
C ASN A 73 5.71 -13.64 18.67
N TYR A 74 4.62 -13.57 17.90
CA TYR A 74 3.27 -13.81 18.40
C TYR A 74 2.49 -14.76 17.48
N GLY A 75 1.70 -15.60 18.09
CA GLY A 75 1.04 -16.77 17.60
C GLY A 75 0.10 -16.65 16.38
N PRO A 76 -0.84 -17.62 16.20
CA PRO A 76 -1.63 -17.81 14.98
C PRO A 76 -2.62 -16.70 14.64
N GLU A 77 -2.65 -15.61 15.38
CA GLU A 77 -3.67 -14.56 15.33
C GLU A 77 -3.57 -13.58 14.17
N LEU A 78 -2.59 -13.74 13.27
CA LEU A 78 -2.52 -12.96 12.01
C LEU A 78 -3.36 -13.58 10.89
N ILE A 79 -4.20 -14.53 11.21
CA ILE A 79 -5.21 -15.05 10.29
C ILE A 79 -6.10 -13.86 9.87
N GLY A 80 -5.98 -13.48 8.60
CA GLY A 80 -6.73 -12.38 8.01
C GLY A 80 -5.93 -11.09 7.76
N MET A 81 -4.66 -10.99 8.19
CA MET A 81 -3.82 -9.84 7.83
C MET A 81 -3.17 -10.00 6.44
N GLU A 82 -3.17 -11.19 5.87
CA GLU A 82 -2.67 -11.44 4.50
C GLU A 82 -3.38 -10.55 3.47
N LYS A 83 -4.63 -10.18 3.72
CA LYS A 83 -5.39 -9.27 2.86
C LYS A 83 -4.75 -7.88 2.70
N TYR A 84 -3.87 -7.49 3.61
CA TYR A 84 -3.15 -6.22 3.57
C TYR A 84 -1.77 -6.33 2.90
N ILE A 85 -1.27 -7.57 2.64
CA ILE A 85 -0.05 -7.80 1.89
C ILE A 85 -0.42 -7.87 0.41
N ARG A 86 -0.25 -6.75 -0.29
CA ARG A 86 -0.70 -6.62 -1.67
C ARG A 86 0.07 -5.56 -2.44
N PHE A 87 0.17 -5.74 -3.75
CA PHE A 87 0.66 -4.67 -4.62
C PHE A 87 -0.26 -3.45 -4.54
N LEU A 88 0.30 -2.27 -4.74
CA LEU A 88 -0.50 -1.10 -5.04
C LEU A 88 -1.12 -1.26 -6.43
N PRO A 89 -2.33 -0.71 -6.68
CA PRO A 89 -2.95 -0.65 -8.01
C PRO A 89 -2.02 -0.01 -9.05
N LEU A 90 -2.17 -0.35 -10.32
CA LEU A 90 -1.35 0.20 -11.41
C LEU A 90 -1.33 1.72 -11.43
N ALA A 91 -2.47 2.36 -11.14
CA ALA A 91 -2.59 3.81 -11.05
C ALA A 91 -1.69 4.42 -9.96
N LEU A 92 -1.25 3.63 -8.98
CA LEU A 92 -0.38 4.02 -7.87
C LEU A 92 1.04 3.44 -7.99
N GLN A 93 1.46 3.06 -9.21
CA GLN A 93 2.77 2.50 -9.51
C GLN A 93 3.60 3.47 -10.38
N PRO A 94 4.03 4.63 -9.86
CA PRO A 94 4.67 5.67 -10.69
C PRO A 94 6.07 5.30 -11.18
N TYR A 95 6.67 4.26 -10.61
CA TYR A 95 8.08 3.92 -10.85
C TYR A 95 8.28 2.72 -11.78
N LEU A 96 7.23 2.25 -12.47
CA LEU A 96 7.32 1.08 -13.36
C LEU A 96 8.33 1.25 -14.50
N SER A 97 8.50 2.46 -15.03
CA SER A 97 9.51 2.77 -16.05
C SER A 97 10.95 2.55 -15.55
N ARG A 98 11.16 2.58 -14.25
CA ARG A 98 12.44 2.29 -13.57
C ARG A 98 12.54 0.83 -13.12
N ASN A 99 11.62 -0.04 -13.54
CA ASN A 99 11.46 -1.41 -13.04
C ASN A 99 11.29 -1.49 -11.50
N VAL A 100 10.66 -0.49 -10.91
CA VAL A 100 10.36 -0.48 -9.48
C VAL A 100 8.85 -0.66 -9.30
N VAL A 101 8.48 -1.60 -8.43
CA VAL A 101 7.10 -1.85 -8.03
C VAL A 101 6.92 -1.59 -6.53
N LEU A 102 5.72 -1.14 -6.18
CA LEU A 102 5.33 -0.87 -4.80
C LEU A 102 4.33 -1.91 -4.33
N PHE A 103 4.49 -2.36 -3.08
CA PHE A 103 3.50 -3.18 -2.40
C PHE A 103 3.40 -2.81 -0.93
N ASN A 104 2.22 -3.04 -0.34
CA ASN A 104 2.02 -2.92 1.09
C ASN A 104 2.40 -4.23 1.78
N SER A 105 3.07 -4.13 2.91
CA SER A 105 3.20 -5.19 3.89
C SER A 105 2.68 -4.73 5.24
N VAL A 106 2.27 -5.69 6.05
CA VAL A 106 1.78 -5.42 7.40
C VAL A 106 2.53 -6.33 8.36
N VAL A 107 2.94 -5.76 9.48
CA VAL A 107 3.46 -6.51 10.62
C VAL A 107 2.61 -6.18 11.84
N ARG A 108 2.57 -7.07 12.81
CA ARG A 108 1.88 -6.79 14.07
C ARG A 108 2.61 -5.69 14.83
N SER A 109 1.85 -4.77 15.38
CA SER A 109 2.38 -3.81 16.36
C SER A 109 2.95 -4.57 17.55
N SER A 110 4.23 -4.42 17.84
CA SER A 110 4.81 -4.96 19.07
C SER A 110 4.35 -4.08 20.24
N GLY A 111 3.17 -4.35 20.76
CA GLY A 111 2.78 -3.81 22.05
C GLY A 111 3.75 -4.38 23.10
N GLY A 112 4.55 -3.53 23.75
CA GLY A 112 5.26 -3.91 24.95
C GLY A 112 4.28 -4.49 25.98
N GLU A 113 4.77 -5.09 27.05
CA GLU A 113 4.02 -5.73 28.14
C GLU A 113 3.05 -4.80 28.89
N GLY A 114 2.27 -4.04 28.21
CA GLY A 114 1.19 -3.24 28.71
C GLY A 114 0.09 -3.26 27.67
N MET A 115 -1.11 -3.58 28.07
CA MET A 115 -2.32 -3.46 27.26
C MET A 115 -2.54 -1.99 26.87
N GLY A 116 -1.64 -1.45 26.04
CA GLY A 116 -1.81 -0.17 25.37
C GLY A 116 -2.89 -0.29 24.30
N GLN A 117 -3.50 0.81 23.93
CA GLN A 117 -4.51 0.93 22.88
C GLN A 117 -4.12 0.30 21.54
N CYS A 118 -2.84 -0.06 21.36
CA CYS A 118 -2.26 -0.63 20.15
C CYS A 118 -2.07 -2.17 20.18
N GLY A 119 -2.53 -2.86 21.19
CA GLY A 119 -2.22 -4.28 21.43
C GLY A 119 -2.66 -5.29 20.36
N SER A 120 -3.59 -4.94 19.48
CA SER A 120 -4.04 -5.77 18.35
C SER A 120 -3.83 -5.11 16.98
N GLY A 121 -3.18 -3.95 16.92
CA GLY A 121 -2.98 -3.19 15.70
C GLY A 121 -1.91 -3.76 14.78
N GLY A 122 -1.97 -3.38 13.50
CA GLY A 122 -0.94 -3.63 12.50
C GLY A 122 -0.11 -2.38 12.25
N GLU A 123 1.15 -2.59 11.91
CA GLU A 123 2.05 -1.58 11.37
C GLU A 123 2.12 -1.79 9.86
N MET A 124 1.65 -0.84 9.07
CA MET A 124 1.65 -0.97 7.61
C MET A 124 2.83 -0.22 6.99
N PHE A 125 3.40 -0.83 5.97
CA PHE A 125 4.54 -0.28 5.23
C PHE A 125 4.27 -0.32 3.74
N VAL A 126 4.76 0.70 3.04
CA VAL A 126 5.00 0.65 1.60
C VAL A 126 6.44 0.19 1.36
N ASN A 127 6.60 -0.84 0.56
CA ASN A 127 7.89 -1.38 0.16
C ASN A 127 8.12 -1.07 -1.31
N ALA A 128 9.33 -0.68 -1.67
CA ALA A 128 9.77 -0.47 -3.04
C ALA A 128 10.74 -1.59 -3.44
N LEU A 129 10.45 -2.26 -4.54
CA LEU A 129 11.23 -3.36 -5.07
C LEU A 129 11.73 -3.06 -6.48
N SER A 130 13.02 -3.19 -6.71
CA SER A 130 13.55 -3.30 -8.06
C SER A 130 13.37 -4.72 -8.57
N ILE A 131 12.76 -4.85 -9.73
CA ILE A 131 12.44 -6.13 -10.35
C ILE A 131 13.24 -6.27 -11.64
N SER A 132 14.08 -7.30 -11.72
CA SER A 132 14.69 -7.75 -12.97
C SER A 132 14.34 -9.23 -13.19
N ASP A 133 14.57 -9.74 -14.39
CA ASP A 133 14.23 -11.14 -14.72
C ASP A 133 15.01 -12.15 -13.86
N ALA A 134 16.17 -11.76 -13.37
CA ALA A 134 17.05 -12.62 -12.56
C ALA A 134 16.99 -12.33 -11.06
N LYS A 135 16.52 -11.13 -10.63
CA LYS A 135 16.70 -10.67 -9.26
C LYS A 135 15.59 -9.70 -8.83
N VAL A 136 15.13 -9.88 -7.60
CA VAL A 136 14.32 -8.92 -6.86
C VAL A 136 15.19 -8.32 -5.75
N LYS A 137 15.16 -7.00 -5.60
CA LYS A 137 15.92 -6.28 -4.57
C LYS A 137 15.01 -5.28 -3.88
N VAL A 138 14.95 -5.33 -2.56
CA VAL A 138 14.32 -4.28 -1.74
C VAL A 138 15.18 -3.02 -1.85
N LEU A 139 14.58 -1.92 -2.29
CA LEU A 139 15.19 -0.60 -2.37
C LEU A 139 14.97 0.19 -1.09
N GLY A 140 13.75 0.15 -0.58
CA GLY A 140 13.37 0.84 0.64
C GLY A 140 12.03 0.35 1.17
N LYS A 141 11.75 0.77 2.39
CA LYS A 141 10.53 0.48 3.14
C LYS A 141 10.20 1.69 3.99
N VAL A 142 8.96 2.17 3.88
CA VAL A 142 8.49 3.33 4.65
C VAL A 142 7.19 2.99 5.36
N GLN A 143 7.06 3.42 6.60
CA GLN A 143 5.88 3.20 7.41
C GLN A 143 4.77 4.18 6.99
N VAL A 144 3.58 3.65 6.72
CA VAL A 144 2.40 4.43 6.31
C VAL A 144 1.29 4.39 7.35
N GLU A 145 1.31 3.39 8.24
CA GLU A 145 0.36 3.29 9.34
C GLU A 145 1.07 2.70 10.55
N SER A 146 0.84 3.30 11.71
CA SER A 146 1.41 2.84 12.97
C SER A 146 0.61 3.36 14.15
N CYS A 147 0.04 2.45 14.91
CA CYS A 147 -0.58 2.82 16.17
C CYS A 147 0.46 3.29 17.19
N SER A 148 1.60 2.60 17.29
CA SER A 148 2.63 2.92 18.29
C SER A 148 3.32 4.27 18.05
N ARG A 149 3.39 4.70 16.79
CA ARG A 149 3.96 5.98 16.37
C ARG A 149 2.92 7.04 16.03
N SER A 150 1.64 6.74 16.21
CA SER A 150 0.55 7.65 15.84
C SER A 150 0.60 8.11 14.39
N ILE A 151 0.89 7.20 13.46
CA ILE A 151 0.85 7.46 12.02
C ILE A 151 -0.46 6.90 11.50
N PHE A 152 -1.31 7.76 10.95
CA PHE A 152 -2.63 7.37 10.44
C PHE A 152 -2.88 7.97 9.06
N PRO A 153 -3.01 7.13 8.00
CA PRO A 153 -3.47 7.60 6.70
C PRO A 153 -4.87 8.22 6.80
N ASP A 154 -5.15 9.21 5.96
CA ASP A 154 -6.46 9.85 5.88
C ASP A 154 -7.40 8.97 5.02
N HIS A 155 -8.00 7.97 5.65
CA HIS A 155 -9.03 7.13 5.04
C HIS A 155 -10.23 6.99 5.98
N MET A 156 -11.43 7.02 5.44
CA MET A 156 -12.64 6.76 6.19
C MET A 156 -12.85 5.24 6.31
N GLU A 157 -13.49 4.80 7.40
CA GLU A 157 -13.70 3.37 7.72
C GLU A 157 -14.30 2.52 6.59
N ASN A 158 -15.02 3.14 5.65
CA ASN A 158 -15.70 2.47 4.53
C ASN A 158 -15.03 2.69 3.17
N GLU A 159 -13.87 3.33 3.13
CA GLU A 159 -13.16 3.61 1.87
C GLU A 159 -12.24 2.45 1.45
N THR A 160 -11.85 2.49 0.19
CA THR A 160 -10.88 1.52 -0.33
C THR A 160 -9.55 1.70 0.37
N ALA A 161 -8.84 0.62 0.61
CA ALA A 161 -7.56 0.63 1.34
C ALA A 161 -6.45 1.53 0.74
N PHE A 162 -6.72 2.19 -0.38
CA PHE A 162 -5.78 3.08 -1.07
C PHE A 162 -6.34 4.50 -1.26
N SER A 163 -7.44 4.85 -0.59
CA SER A 163 -8.07 6.19 -0.74
C SER A 163 -7.14 7.33 -0.31
N ALA A 164 -6.27 7.09 0.67
CA ALA A 164 -5.28 8.06 1.10
C ALA A 164 -4.09 8.21 0.13
N TYR A 165 -3.98 7.35 -0.89
CA TYR A 165 -2.84 7.31 -1.80
C TYR A 165 -3.15 8.07 -3.09
N SER A 166 -2.16 8.77 -3.62
CA SER A 166 -2.24 9.50 -4.89
C SER A 166 -0.88 9.56 -5.58
N ILE A 167 -0.85 10.09 -6.80
CA ILE A 167 0.41 10.40 -7.48
C ILE A 167 0.54 11.91 -7.60
N GLN A 168 1.63 12.45 -7.06
CA GLN A 168 1.97 13.87 -7.16
C GLN A 168 3.37 14.01 -7.75
N ASN A 169 3.49 14.79 -8.81
CA ASN A 169 4.75 15.02 -9.53
C ASN A 169 5.50 13.73 -9.90
N GLY A 170 4.75 12.67 -10.30
CA GLY A 170 5.32 11.37 -10.68
C GLY A 170 5.82 10.53 -9.51
N ARG A 171 5.52 10.92 -8.27
CA ARG A 171 5.88 10.17 -7.05
C ARG A 171 4.63 9.74 -6.28
N LEU A 172 4.74 8.66 -5.52
CA LEU A 172 3.68 8.24 -4.61
C LEU A 172 3.53 9.28 -3.49
N ALA A 173 2.31 9.71 -3.26
CA ALA A 173 1.93 10.58 -2.16
C ALA A 173 0.89 9.87 -1.28
N VAL A 174 0.98 10.08 0.03
CA VAL A 174 0.03 9.59 1.02
C VAL A 174 -0.45 10.76 1.86
N LYS A 175 -1.77 10.94 1.93
CA LYS A 175 -2.38 11.90 2.83
C LYS A 175 -2.54 11.26 4.20
N PHE A 176 -2.16 11.96 5.24
CA PHE A 176 -2.28 11.50 6.62
C PHE A 176 -3.31 12.34 7.38
N SER A 177 -4.10 11.71 8.23
CA SER A 177 -4.89 12.40 9.24
C SER A 177 -4.03 12.77 10.44
N ASN A 178 -2.96 12.01 10.69
CA ASN A 178 -1.94 12.32 11.68
C ASN A 178 -0.59 11.75 11.27
N TYR A 179 0.47 12.54 11.42
CA TYR A 179 1.86 12.12 11.25
C TYR A 179 2.72 12.82 12.32
N PRO A 180 3.58 12.10 13.07
CA PRO A 180 4.39 12.70 14.14
C PRO A 180 5.23 13.86 13.63
N GLU A 181 5.33 14.91 14.43
CA GLU A 181 6.15 16.10 14.16
C GLU A 181 5.69 16.95 12.94
N VAL A 182 4.53 16.63 12.36
CA VAL A 182 3.94 17.41 11.26
C VAL A 182 2.51 17.80 11.63
N ASP A 183 2.25 19.10 11.73
CA ASP A 183 0.94 19.62 12.11
C ASP A 183 -0.13 19.43 11.03
N GLY A 184 -1.37 19.29 11.46
CA GLY A 184 -2.55 19.20 10.59
C GLY A 184 -2.71 17.84 9.91
N SER A 185 -3.20 17.87 8.65
CA SER A 185 -3.40 16.68 7.81
C SER A 185 -2.41 16.69 6.65
N PRO A 186 -1.14 16.33 6.89
CA PRO A 186 -0.09 16.49 5.91
C PRO A 186 -0.20 15.49 4.76
N THR A 187 0.35 15.85 3.60
CA THR A 187 0.62 14.92 2.52
C THR A 187 2.13 14.65 2.45
N GLY A 188 2.50 13.40 2.69
CA GLY A 188 3.87 12.94 2.55
C GLY A 188 4.12 12.40 1.15
N ILE A 189 5.19 12.85 0.49
CA ILE A 189 5.64 12.37 -0.81
C ILE A 189 6.79 11.40 -0.60
N LEU A 190 6.68 10.20 -1.14
CA LEU A 190 7.72 9.18 -1.02
C LEU A 190 9.05 9.68 -1.60
N SER A 191 10.10 9.65 -0.81
CA SER A 191 11.44 10.07 -1.22
C SER A 191 11.99 9.20 -2.36
N ASP A 192 12.96 9.72 -3.11
CA ASP A 192 13.56 9.01 -4.25
C ASP A 192 14.35 7.76 -3.85
N ASP A 193 14.80 7.69 -2.61
CA ASP A 193 15.46 6.52 -2.03
C ASP A 193 14.49 5.52 -1.39
N PHE A 194 13.18 5.82 -1.38
CA PHE A 194 12.09 5.00 -0.85
C PHE A 194 12.16 4.71 0.65
N ARG A 195 12.76 5.60 1.45
CA ARG A 195 12.99 5.36 2.88
C ARG A 195 12.21 6.25 3.82
N GLN A 196 11.66 7.35 3.33
CA GLN A 196 10.92 8.31 4.12
C GLN A 196 9.86 9.04 3.28
N PHE A 197 8.98 9.75 3.97
CA PHE A 197 8.14 10.75 3.34
C PHE A 197 8.79 12.13 3.49
N GLU A 198 8.70 12.91 2.43
CA GLU A 198 9.03 14.32 2.40
C GLU A 198 7.72 15.11 2.51
N PHE A 199 7.64 16.01 3.45
CA PHE A 199 6.49 16.86 3.65
C PHE A 199 6.80 18.26 3.14
N SER A 200 5.91 18.82 2.32
CA SER A 200 5.98 20.24 1.98
C SER A 200 5.75 21.04 3.25
N GLN A 201 6.64 21.96 3.57
CA GLN A 201 6.30 22.99 4.56
C GLN A 201 5.14 23.78 3.97
N THR A 202 3.95 23.64 4.51
CA THR A 202 2.88 24.60 4.28
C THR A 202 3.33 25.89 4.93
N ASP A 203 3.68 26.89 4.12
CA ASP A 203 3.87 28.26 4.61
C ASP A 203 2.62 28.62 5.43
N GLN A 204 2.82 28.81 6.72
CA GLN A 204 1.80 29.30 7.66
C GLN A 204 1.56 30.78 7.41
#